data_a7c37ab1c86c12a5181dbe3ab86efd34
#
_entry.id   a7c37ab1c86c12a5181dbe3ab86efd34
#
_cell.length_a   1.000
_cell.length_b   1.000
_cell.length_c   1.000
_cell.angle_alpha   90.00
_cell.angle_beta   90.00
_cell.angle_gamma   90.00
#
_symmetry.space_group_name_H-M   'P 1'
#
loop_
_entity.id
_entity.type
_entity.pdbx_description
1 polymer ?
#
loop_
_entity_poly.entity_id
_entity_poly.type
_entity_poly.pdbx_seq_one_letter_code
_entity_poly.pdbx_strand_id
1 'polypeptide(L)'
;QIITQLLIAHGLQVGTYTSPHLEALTERISRNNEPISEQDFADCVAAIADIEVIGGVRPSYFEIMTAAAFRYFADTAVDVAVIEVGMLGRWDATNVVNSSVAVITNIALDHTEFAGPRLEDIAFEKVGISKPGSVLVVGDTNEELREIWNAAESAAVLLRGNDFEISENELAVGGRMIDVRTERAVYKELPLPLHGQHQGENASIALTAVEEFFGNVLDIEVVREGFAAVKMPGRFEVLGRGPLVVIDGAHNPAGADVCAQVFFDDFSPEGKRILVVGALKGRDPQMLLSALRADEFDVVICCTAPSPRGLVAADLGSAAKQMGCEQVVVCETVEAACDKALNIAREEDAVLVAGSLYVVGSARTFLRRKL
;
A
#
# COMPACT_ATOMS: atom_id res chain seq x y z
N GLN A 1 -0.06 2.41 -7.59
CA GLN A 1 0.39 3.80 -7.77
C GLN A 1 1.58 3.89 -8.72
N ILE A 2 2.66 3.10 -8.54
CA ILE A 2 3.85 3.16 -9.44
C ILE A 2 3.44 2.83 -10.88
N ILE A 3 2.72 1.74 -11.13
CA ILE A 3 2.20 1.38 -12.46
C ILE A 3 1.37 2.53 -13.05
N THR A 4 0.44 3.08 -12.28
CA THR A 4 -0.39 4.21 -12.69
C THR A 4 0.45 5.39 -13.15
N GLN A 5 1.46 5.76 -12.36
CA GLN A 5 2.30 6.91 -12.67
C GLN A 5 3.17 6.68 -13.91
N LEU A 6 3.72 5.49 -14.07
CA LEU A 6 4.46 5.12 -15.29
C LEU A 6 3.58 5.18 -16.55
N LEU A 7 2.36 4.65 -16.49
CA LEU A 7 1.41 4.71 -17.61
C LEU A 7 1.00 6.15 -17.95
N ILE A 8 0.79 7.00 -16.93
CA ILE A 8 0.52 8.44 -17.12
C ILE A 8 1.71 9.14 -17.82
N ALA A 9 2.94 8.86 -17.39
CA ALA A 9 4.15 9.41 -18.00
C ALA A 9 4.27 9.02 -19.49
N HIS A 10 3.76 7.84 -19.87
CA HIS A 10 3.68 7.39 -21.27
C HIS A 10 2.48 7.99 -22.03
N GLY A 11 1.77 8.97 -21.46
CA GLY A 11 0.70 9.74 -22.12
C GLY A 11 -0.68 9.10 -22.11
N LEU A 12 -0.91 8.03 -21.35
CA LEU A 12 -2.21 7.37 -21.29
C LEU A 12 -3.14 8.02 -20.25
N GLN A 13 -4.45 7.97 -20.54
CA GLN A 13 -5.48 8.27 -19.56
C GLN A 13 -5.71 7.03 -18.68
N VAL A 14 -5.32 7.10 -17.42
CA VAL A 14 -5.28 5.94 -16.53
C VAL A 14 -6.39 6.01 -15.49
N GLY A 15 -7.26 5.01 -15.47
CA GLY A 15 -8.16 4.75 -14.34
C GLY A 15 -7.44 3.94 -13.27
N THR A 16 -7.59 4.31 -12.00
CA THR A 16 -6.99 3.54 -10.89
C THR A 16 -8.05 3.24 -9.84
N TYR A 17 -8.18 1.96 -9.49
CA TYR A 17 -9.02 1.49 -8.40
C TYR A 17 -8.17 0.89 -7.30
N THR A 18 -8.27 1.43 -6.07
CA THR A 18 -7.47 1.02 -4.92
C THR A 18 -8.34 0.79 -3.68
N SER A 19 -7.87 0.00 -2.74
CA SER A 19 -8.55 -0.25 -1.46
C SER A 19 -7.58 -0.61 -0.33
N PRO A 20 -7.86 -0.18 0.91
CA PRO A 20 -8.85 0.82 1.30
C PRO A 20 -8.40 2.27 0.98
N HIS A 21 -9.24 3.28 1.26
CA HIS A 21 -8.85 4.69 1.22
C HIS A 21 -8.08 5.09 2.49
N LEU A 22 -7.35 6.18 2.41
CA LEU A 22 -6.62 6.74 3.55
C LEU A 22 -7.46 7.81 4.30
N GLU A 23 -7.95 8.83 3.60
CA GLU A 23 -8.70 9.95 4.17
C GLU A 23 -10.15 10.00 3.65
N ALA A 24 -10.37 9.87 2.33
CA ALA A 24 -11.68 10.01 1.70
C ALA A 24 -12.04 8.82 0.82
N LEU A 25 -13.32 8.46 0.82
CA LEU A 25 -13.84 7.33 0.03
C LEU A 25 -13.57 7.46 -1.47
N THR A 26 -13.60 8.69 -1.98
CA THR A 26 -13.36 9.01 -3.39
C THR A 26 -11.94 8.69 -3.86
N GLU A 27 -10.95 8.59 -2.95
CA GLU A 27 -9.58 8.17 -3.28
C GLU A 27 -9.50 6.78 -3.92
N ARG A 28 -10.52 5.93 -3.66
CA ARG A 28 -10.54 4.56 -4.19
C ARG A 28 -10.67 4.49 -5.70
N ILE A 29 -11.22 5.53 -6.31
CA ILE A 29 -11.47 5.61 -7.75
C ILE A 29 -10.85 6.91 -8.24
N SER A 30 -9.86 6.83 -9.10
CA SER A 30 -9.20 8.02 -9.63
C SER A 30 -8.97 7.91 -11.14
N ARG A 31 -8.85 9.07 -11.79
CA ARG A 31 -8.39 9.20 -13.17
C ARG A 31 -7.15 10.08 -13.18
N ASN A 32 -6.04 9.59 -13.70
CA ASN A 32 -4.74 10.28 -13.70
C ASN A 32 -4.34 10.80 -12.30
N ASN A 33 -4.50 9.96 -11.26
CA ASN A 33 -4.31 10.27 -9.85
C ASN A 33 -5.25 11.33 -9.24
N GLU A 34 -6.21 11.87 -10.00
CA GLU A 34 -7.24 12.76 -9.47
C GLU A 34 -8.45 11.91 -9.00
N PRO A 35 -8.83 11.97 -7.71
CA PRO A 35 -9.98 11.25 -7.19
C PRO A 35 -11.27 11.61 -7.93
N ILE A 36 -12.17 10.65 -8.07
CA ILE A 36 -13.53 10.88 -8.56
C ILE A 36 -14.23 11.97 -7.74
N SER A 37 -14.98 12.86 -8.40
CA SER A 37 -15.77 13.86 -7.69
C SER A 37 -16.91 13.20 -6.87
N GLU A 38 -17.34 13.84 -5.79
CA GLU A 38 -18.48 13.34 -4.99
C GLU A 38 -19.74 13.19 -5.84
N GLN A 39 -19.95 14.08 -6.80
CA GLN A 39 -21.11 14.03 -7.72
C GLN A 39 -21.02 12.84 -8.67
N ASP A 40 -19.89 12.67 -9.37
CA ASP A 40 -19.70 11.53 -10.28
C ASP A 40 -19.79 10.20 -9.53
N PHE A 41 -19.26 10.15 -8.31
CA PHE A 41 -19.36 8.97 -7.45
C PHE A 41 -20.82 8.67 -7.08
N ALA A 42 -21.60 9.69 -6.71
CA ALA A 42 -23.01 9.54 -6.40
C ALA A 42 -23.80 9.07 -7.62
N ASP A 43 -23.52 9.61 -8.81
CA ASP A 43 -24.17 9.22 -10.06
C ASP A 43 -23.85 7.75 -10.43
N CYS A 44 -22.60 7.32 -10.25
CA CYS A 44 -22.20 5.92 -10.44
C CYS A 44 -22.96 4.98 -9.49
N VAL A 45 -23.03 5.33 -8.21
CA VAL A 45 -23.74 4.51 -7.20
C VAL A 45 -25.24 4.48 -7.47
N ALA A 46 -25.84 5.60 -7.88
CA ALA A 46 -27.27 5.64 -8.25
C ALA A 46 -27.59 4.70 -9.42
N ALA A 47 -26.74 4.69 -10.45
CA ALA A 47 -26.91 3.79 -11.59
C ALA A 47 -26.80 2.30 -11.19
N ILE A 48 -25.95 1.96 -10.21
CA ILE A 48 -25.85 0.60 -9.68
C ILE A 48 -27.10 0.23 -8.87
N ALA A 49 -27.65 1.18 -8.10
CA ALA A 49 -28.88 0.96 -7.35
C ALA A 49 -30.08 0.66 -8.29
N ASP A 50 -30.16 1.32 -9.45
CA ASP A 50 -31.16 1.03 -10.47
C ASP A 50 -31.00 -0.41 -11.03
N ILE A 51 -29.76 -0.86 -11.24
CA ILE A 51 -29.46 -2.23 -11.68
C ILE A 51 -29.85 -3.26 -10.60
N GLU A 52 -29.58 -2.95 -9.32
CA GLU A 52 -29.99 -3.79 -8.19
C GLU A 52 -31.52 -4.04 -8.19
N VAL A 53 -32.29 -2.98 -8.39
CA VAL A 53 -33.76 -3.07 -8.46
C VAL A 53 -34.22 -3.96 -9.62
N ILE A 54 -33.60 -3.84 -10.79
CA ILE A 54 -33.93 -4.61 -11.99
C ILE A 54 -33.48 -6.07 -11.85
N GLY A 55 -32.27 -6.29 -11.36
CA GLY A 55 -31.62 -7.61 -11.27
C GLY A 55 -32.08 -8.44 -10.08
N GLY A 56 -32.65 -7.83 -9.05
CA GLY A 56 -33.07 -8.51 -7.82
C GLY A 56 -31.91 -9.08 -6.99
N VAL A 57 -30.66 -8.64 -7.24
CA VAL A 57 -29.46 -9.07 -6.55
C VAL A 57 -28.97 -7.94 -5.65
N ARG A 58 -28.63 -8.25 -4.40
CA ARG A 58 -28.05 -7.29 -3.47
C ARG A 58 -26.53 -7.42 -3.46
N PRO A 59 -25.80 -6.48 -4.10
CA PRO A 59 -24.35 -6.50 -4.06
C PRO A 59 -23.80 -6.12 -2.68
N SER A 60 -22.65 -6.66 -2.33
CA SER A 60 -21.87 -6.24 -1.17
C SER A 60 -21.32 -4.84 -1.38
N TYR A 61 -20.85 -4.21 -0.30
CA TYR A 61 -20.20 -2.91 -0.36
C TYR A 61 -19.02 -2.88 -1.36
N PHE A 62 -18.19 -3.93 -1.37
CA PHE A 62 -17.03 -3.99 -2.27
C PHE A 62 -17.45 -4.19 -3.73
N GLU A 63 -18.49 -4.98 -4.00
CA GLU A 63 -19.06 -5.14 -5.35
C GLU A 63 -19.63 -3.83 -5.87
N ILE A 64 -20.32 -3.04 -5.02
CA ILE A 64 -20.82 -1.70 -5.39
C ILE A 64 -19.64 -0.79 -5.76
N MET A 65 -18.58 -0.75 -4.94
CA MET A 65 -17.42 0.07 -5.19
C MET A 65 -16.69 -0.32 -6.49
N THR A 66 -16.56 -1.63 -6.74
CA THR A 66 -15.94 -2.16 -7.96
C THR A 66 -16.75 -1.81 -9.20
N ALA A 67 -18.07 -1.98 -9.14
CA ALA A 67 -18.97 -1.61 -10.24
C ALA A 67 -18.96 -0.10 -10.51
N ALA A 68 -18.91 0.74 -9.46
CA ALA A 68 -18.77 2.19 -9.57
C ALA A 68 -17.47 2.59 -10.27
N ALA A 69 -16.34 1.93 -9.92
CA ALA A 69 -15.07 2.16 -10.58
C ALA A 69 -15.13 1.84 -12.08
N PHE A 70 -15.64 0.67 -12.44
CA PHE A 70 -15.76 0.27 -13.85
C PHE A 70 -16.69 1.18 -14.63
N ARG A 71 -17.80 1.60 -14.03
CA ARG A 71 -18.72 2.57 -14.61
C ARG A 71 -18.04 3.89 -14.89
N TYR A 72 -17.35 4.45 -13.90
CA TYR A 72 -16.62 5.71 -14.03
C TYR A 72 -15.53 5.64 -15.10
N PHE A 73 -14.76 4.56 -15.16
CA PHE A 73 -13.72 4.37 -16.19
C PHE A 73 -14.30 4.27 -17.59
N ALA A 74 -15.45 3.62 -17.74
CA ALA A 74 -16.15 3.55 -19.02
C ALA A 74 -16.69 4.93 -19.44
N ASP A 75 -17.33 5.67 -18.52
CA ASP A 75 -17.92 6.97 -18.79
C ASP A 75 -16.86 8.05 -19.10
N THR A 76 -15.66 7.93 -18.49
CA THR A 76 -14.53 8.85 -18.71
C THR A 76 -13.56 8.39 -19.79
N ALA A 77 -13.86 7.24 -20.45
CA ALA A 77 -13.10 6.68 -21.56
C ALA A 77 -11.58 6.62 -21.26
N VAL A 78 -11.17 5.97 -20.14
CA VAL A 78 -9.75 5.75 -19.85
C VAL A 78 -9.13 4.78 -20.86
N ASP A 79 -7.86 5.00 -21.20
CA ASP A 79 -7.11 4.12 -22.12
C ASP A 79 -6.75 2.80 -21.46
N VAL A 80 -6.49 2.82 -20.15
CA VAL A 80 -6.09 1.67 -19.34
C VAL A 80 -6.58 1.82 -17.91
N ALA A 81 -6.89 0.70 -17.26
CA ALA A 81 -7.25 0.67 -15.85
C ALA A 81 -6.24 -0.16 -15.03
N VAL A 82 -5.79 0.39 -13.92
CA VAL A 82 -4.99 -0.29 -12.90
C VAL A 82 -5.91 -0.66 -11.74
N ILE A 83 -6.17 -1.96 -11.58
CA ILE A 83 -7.18 -2.49 -10.67
C ILE A 83 -6.50 -3.23 -9.53
N GLU A 84 -6.64 -2.73 -8.30
CA GLU A 84 -6.21 -3.42 -7.09
C GLU A 84 -7.27 -4.42 -6.65
N VAL A 85 -6.84 -5.65 -6.35
CA VAL A 85 -7.69 -6.71 -5.78
C VAL A 85 -8.07 -6.35 -4.34
N GLY A 86 -9.33 -6.54 -3.98
CA GLY A 86 -9.78 -6.27 -2.61
C GLY A 86 -9.27 -7.32 -1.61
N MET A 87 -9.38 -8.61 -1.97
CA MET A 87 -8.96 -9.71 -1.11
C MET A 87 -8.66 -10.98 -1.93
N LEU A 88 -7.49 -11.59 -1.67
CA LEU A 88 -7.05 -12.81 -2.34
C LEU A 88 -6.95 -12.66 -3.87
N GLY A 89 -7.94 -13.06 -4.65
CA GLY A 89 -7.90 -12.90 -6.10
C GLY A 89 -9.02 -13.64 -6.85
N ARG A 90 -9.00 -14.97 -6.82
CA ARG A 90 -9.88 -15.84 -7.64
C ARG A 90 -11.36 -15.48 -7.57
N TRP A 91 -11.86 -15.19 -6.38
CA TRP A 91 -13.27 -14.89 -6.11
C TRP A 91 -13.53 -13.42 -5.80
N ASP A 92 -12.53 -12.57 -6.02
CA ASP A 92 -12.67 -11.14 -5.80
C ASP A 92 -13.60 -10.50 -6.84
N ALA A 93 -14.35 -9.48 -6.41
CA ALA A 93 -15.28 -8.78 -7.32
C ALA A 93 -14.56 -8.14 -8.52
N THR A 94 -13.26 -7.78 -8.36
CA THR A 94 -12.44 -7.24 -9.46
C THR A 94 -12.05 -8.28 -10.50
N ASN A 95 -12.16 -9.59 -10.19
CA ASN A 95 -11.69 -10.66 -11.07
C ASN A 95 -12.60 -10.95 -12.29
N VAL A 96 -13.56 -10.08 -12.54
CA VAL A 96 -14.36 -10.06 -13.79
C VAL A 96 -13.58 -9.47 -14.97
N VAL A 97 -12.46 -8.79 -14.73
CA VAL A 97 -11.62 -8.20 -15.77
C VAL A 97 -10.78 -9.25 -16.51
N ASN A 98 -10.54 -8.99 -17.79
CA ASN A 98 -9.57 -9.71 -18.60
C ASN A 98 -8.30 -8.84 -18.70
N SER A 99 -7.41 -8.98 -17.71
CA SER A 99 -6.19 -8.17 -17.66
C SER A 99 -5.20 -8.59 -18.75
N SER A 100 -4.52 -7.64 -19.39
CA SER A 100 -3.37 -7.89 -20.24
C SER A 100 -2.16 -8.32 -19.43
N VAL A 101 -2.00 -7.71 -18.23
CA VAL A 101 -0.95 -8.05 -17.27
C VAL A 101 -1.58 -8.25 -15.90
N ALA A 102 -1.28 -9.36 -15.26
CA ALA A 102 -1.63 -9.66 -13.87
C ALA A 102 -0.37 -9.54 -13.01
N VAL A 103 -0.51 -8.97 -11.81
CA VAL A 103 0.64 -8.73 -10.92
C VAL A 103 0.38 -9.35 -9.55
N ILE A 104 1.34 -10.14 -9.07
CA ILE A 104 1.38 -10.62 -7.68
C ILE A 104 2.67 -10.09 -7.06
N THR A 105 2.56 -9.29 -5.99
CA THR A 105 3.73 -8.65 -5.36
C THR A 105 4.51 -9.63 -4.51
N ASN A 106 3.91 -10.06 -3.40
CA ASN A 106 4.49 -11.04 -2.47
C ASN A 106 3.38 -11.82 -1.77
N ILE A 107 3.72 -12.95 -1.18
CA ILE A 107 2.82 -13.78 -0.39
C ILE A 107 3.24 -13.70 1.09
N ALA A 108 2.26 -13.43 1.93
CA ALA A 108 2.41 -13.47 3.38
C ALA A 108 1.16 -14.08 4.00
N LEU A 109 1.28 -14.58 5.22
CA LEU A 109 0.13 -15.10 5.97
C LEU A 109 -0.80 -13.94 6.35
N ASP A 110 -1.85 -13.77 5.58
CA ASP A 110 -2.98 -12.88 5.86
C ASP A 110 -4.26 -13.54 5.32
N HIS A 111 -5.41 -13.19 5.87
CA HIS A 111 -6.70 -13.76 5.48
C HIS A 111 -6.76 -15.29 5.52
N THR A 112 -6.03 -15.91 6.44
CA THR A 112 -5.93 -17.38 6.57
C THR A 112 -7.27 -18.05 6.87
N GLU A 113 -8.22 -17.33 7.43
CA GLU A 113 -9.59 -17.78 7.67
C GLU A 113 -10.39 -18.00 6.37
N PHE A 114 -9.97 -17.42 5.25
CA PHE A 114 -10.63 -17.55 3.95
C PHE A 114 -9.86 -18.41 2.96
N ALA A 115 -8.54 -18.21 2.87
CA ALA A 115 -7.70 -18.92 1.90
C ALA A 115 -7.20 -20.28 2.41
N GLY A 116 -7.00 -20.42 3.71
CA GLY A 116 -6.34 -21.56 4.34
C GLY A 116 -5.06 -21.14 5.09
N PRO A 117 -4.50 -22.06 5.91
CA PRO A 117 -3.44 -21.71 6.85
C PRO A 117 -2.02 -21.68 6.23
N ARG A 118 -1.85 -22.05 4.97
CA ARG A 118 -0.54 -22.19 4.32
C ARG A 118 -0.33 -21.11 3.26
N LEU A 119 0.94 -20.80 2.98
CA LEU A 119 1.31 -19.85 1.92
C LEU A 119 0.83 -20.33 0.54
N GLU A 120 0.89 -21.65 0.28
CA GLU A 120 0.42 -22.24 -0.97
C GLU A 120 -1.08 -22.04 -1.19
N ASP A 121 -1.87 -22.11 -0.14
CA ASP A 121 -3.33 -21.91 -0.21
C ASP A 121 -3.61 -20.44 -0.62
N ILE A 122 -2.88 -19.47 -0.04
CA ILE A 122 -2.98 -18.05 -0.37
C ILE A 122 -2.49 -17.78 -1.80
N ALA A 123 -1.35 -18.37 -2.19
CA ALA A 123 -0.79 -18.23 -3.53
C ALA A 123 -1.75 -18.78 -4.60
N PHE A 124 -2.38 -19.93 -4.34
CA PHE A 124 -3.37 -20.54 -5.23
C PHE A 124 -4.60 -19.64 -5.47
N GLU A 125 -5.08 -18.97 -4.41
CA GLU A 125 -6.18 -18.02 -4.55
C GLU A 125 -5.76 -16.74 -5.30
N LYS A 126 -4.55 -16.22 -5.02
CA LYS A 126 -4.05 -15.01 -5.68
C LYS A 126 -3.76 -15.23 -7.16
N VAL A 127 -3.17 -16.37 -7.54
CA VAL A 127 -2.88 -16.67 -8.94
C VAL A 127 -4.13 -16.74 -9.82
N GLY A 128 -5.31 -16.92 -9.22
CA GLY A 128 -6.60 -16.92 -9.91
C GLY A 128 -6.97 -15.60 -10.61
N ILE A 129 -6.20 -14.52 -10.43
CA ILE A 129 -6.35 -13.28 -11.22
C ILE A 129 -5.74 -13.39 -12.62
N SER A 130 -4.84 -14.34 -12.84
CA SER A 130 -4.26 -14.60 -14.15
C SER A 130 -5.30 -15.18 -15.10
N LYS A 131 -5.23 -14.81 -16.39
CA LYS A 131 -6.18 -15.25 -17.43
C LYS A 131 -5.41 -15.77 -18.63
N PRO A 132 -6.00 -16.70 -19.42
CA PRO A 132 -5.43 -17.09 -20.69
C PRO A 132 -5.13 -15.85 -21.56
N GLY A 133 -3.87 -15.72 -22.00
CA GLY A 133 -3.42 -14.57 -22.79
C GLY A 133 -2.88 -13.38 -22.00
N SER A 134 -3.00 -13.35 -20.68
CA SER A 134 -2.32 -12.34 -19.84
C SER A 134 -0.85 -12.71 -19.59
N VAL A 135 -0.02 -11.73 -19.30
CA VAL A 135 1.30 -11.93 -18.71
C VAL A 135 1.19 -11.85 -17.20
N LEU A 136 1.70 -12.85 -16.48
CA LEU A 136 1.75 -12.85 -15.02
C LEU A 136 3.13 -12.40 -14.54
N VAL A 137 3.19 -11.28 -13.83
CA VAL A 137 4.41 -10.75 -13.19
C VAL A 137 4.37 -11.07 -11.70
N VAL A 138 5.36 -11.82 -11.21
CA VAL A 138 5.42 -12.30 -9.81
C VAL A 138 6.64 -11.73 -9.11
N GLY A 139 6.42 -10.98 -8.05
CA GLY A 139 7.46 -10.43 -7.19
C GLY A 139 7.88 -11.36 -6.05
N ASP A 140 7.10 -12.40 -5.77
CA ASP A 140 7.44 -13.39 -4.74
C ASP A 140 8.58 -14.29 -5.20
N THR A 141 9.58 -14.48 -4.31
CA THR A 141 10.79 -15.28 -4.60
C THR A 141 10.84 -16.58 -3.81
N ASN A 142 9.73 -16.97 -3.16
CA ASN A 142 9.67 -18.25 -2.45
C ASN A 142 9.62 -19.41 -3.44
N GLU A 143 10.68 -20.20 -3.45
CA GLU A 143 10.82 -21.36 -4.36
C GLU A 143 9.72 -22.43 -4.15
N GLU A 144 9.16 -22.55 -2.94
CA GLU A 144 8.06 -23.47 -2.63
C GLU A 144 6.77 -23.14 -3.40
N LEU A 145 6.60 -21.87 -3.79
CA LEU A 145 5.43 -21.41 -4.55
C LEU A 145 5.62 -21.46 -6.08
N ARG A 146 6.83 -21.75 -6.56
CA ARG A 146 7.19 -21.71 -7.97
C ARG A 146 6.29 -22.58 -8.86
N GLU A 147 5.92 -23.76 -8.39
CA GLU A 147 5.05 -24.65 -9.16
C GLU A 147 3.65 -24.06 -9.36
N ILE A 148 3.17 -23.28 -8.40
CA ILE A 148 1.86 -22.60 -8.50
C ILE A 148 1.92 -21.51 -9.57
N TRP A 149 3.00 -20.75 -9.61
CA TRP A 149 3.19 -19.72 -10.65
C TRP A 149 3.31 -20.33 -12.04
N ASN A 150 4.11 -21.38 -12.20
CA ASN A 150 4.30 -22.06 -13.48
C ASN A 150 3.02 -22.76 -13.99
N ALA A 151 2.11 -23.11 -13.09
CA ALA A 151 0.82 -23.71 -13.45
C ALA A 151 -0.27 -22.65 -13.73
N ALA A 152 0.05 -21.35 -13.68
CA ALA A 152 -0.93 -20.29 -13.95
C ALA A 152 -1.44 -20.36 -15.41
N GLU A 153 -2.74 -20.09 -15.57
CA GLU A 153 -3.32 -19.92 -16.90
C GLU A 153 -2.95 -18.53 -17.45
N SER A 154 -1.76 -18.42 -18.04
CA SER A 154 -1.20 -17.17 -18.58
C SER A 154 -0.45 -17.42 -19.88
N ALA A 155 -0.24 -16.38 -20.68
CA ALA A 155 0.60 -16.47 -21.90
C ALA A 155 2.09 -16.55 -21.55
N ALA A 156 2.52 -15.90 -20.47
CA ALA A 156 3.86 -15.93 -19.92
C ALA A 156 3.83 -15.69 -18.41
N VAL A 157 4.84 -16.16 -17.71
CA VAL A 157 5.07 -15.92 -16.28
C VAL A 157 6.48 -15.35 -16.12
N LEU A 158 6.58 -14.16 -15.54
CA LEU A 158 7.86 -13.51 -15.26
C LEU A 158 8.09 -13.48 -13.74
N LEU A 159 9.19 -14.05 -13.30
CA LEU A 159 9.53 -14.24 -11.90
C LEU A 159 10.69 -13.32 -11.49
N ARG A 160 10.50 -12.56 -10.41
CA ARG A 160 11.58 -11.77 -9.83
C ARG A 160 12.76 -12.66 -9.40
N GLY A 161 13.96 -12.18 -9.68
CA GLY A 161 15.21 -12.94 -9.44
C GLY A 161 15.64 -13.83 -10.62
N ASN A 162 14.73 -14.12 -11.56
CA ASN A 162 15.03 -14.84 -12.79
C ASN A 162 14.95 -13.92 -14.01
N ASP A 163 13.73 -13.46 -14.30
CA ASP A 163 13.41 -12.74 -15.54
C ASP A 163 13.60 -11.22 -15.36
N PHE A 164 13.39 -10.73 -14.14
CA PHE A 164 13.65 -9.34 -13.75
C PHE A 164 14.14 -9.24 -12.31
N GLU A 165 14.87 -8.17 -12.00
CA GLU A 165 15.36 -7.92 -10.66
C GLU A 165 15.70 -6.44 -10.45
N ILE A 166 15.87 -6.07 -9.19
CA ILE A 166 16.53 -4.83 -8.80
C ILE A 166 18.03 -5.12 -8.67
N SER A 167 18.86 -4.46 -9.46
CA SER A 167 20.31 -4.66 -9.46
C SER A 167 21.06 -3.69 -8.55
N GLU A 168 20.50 -2.48 -8.35
CA GLU A 168 21.00 -1.50 -7.37
C GLU A 168 19.81 -0.86 -6.65
N ASN A 169 19.96 -0.57 -5.35
CA ASN A 169 18.90 0.01 -4.52
C ASN A 169 19.53 0.80 -3.37
N GLU A 170 19.93 2.02 -3.66
CA GLU A 170 20.69 2.87 -2.75
C GLU A 170 19.82 3.94 -2.11
N LEU A 171 20.19 4.33 -0.87
CA LEU A 171 19.58 5.47 -0.20
C LEU A 171 19.92 6.76 -0.95
N ALA A 172 18.91 7.58 -1.21
CA ALA A 172 19.05 8.88 -1.84
C ALA A 172 18.27 9.95 -1.07
N VAL A 173 18.56 11.22 -1.34
CA VAL A 173 17.84 12.32 -0.70
C VAL A 173 16.35 12.29 -1.12
N GLY A 174 15.48 12.04 -0.15
CA GLY A 174 14.03 12.01 -0.35
C GLY A 174 13.48 10.68 -0.85
N GLY A 175 14.29 9.60 -0.85
CA GLY A 175 13.86 8.28 -1.29
C GLY A 175 15.03 7.35 -1.61
N ARG A 176 14.97 6.70 -2.76
CA ARG A 176 15.99 5.75 -3.23
C ARG A 176 16.40 6.05 -4.67
N MET A 177 17.60 5.63 -5.05
CA MET A 177 18.07 5.52 -6.42
C MET A 177 18.16 4.05 -6.76
N ILE A 178 17.54 3.62 -7.85
CA ILE A 178 17.44 2.20 -8.19
C ILE A 178 17.85 1.92 -9.63
N ASP A 179 18.43 0.74 -9.84
CA ASP A 179 18.63 0.14 -11.15
C ASP A 179 17.75 -1.11 -11.28
N VAL A 180 17.06 -1.26 -12.39
CA VAL A 180 16.17 -2.39 -12.64
C VAL A 180 16.60 -3.09 -13.94
N ARG A 181 16.80 -4.40 -13.86
CA ARG A 181 17.00 -5.27 -15.02
C ARG A 181 15.70 -6.01 -15.33
N THR A 182 15.27 -5.99 -16.57
CA THR A 182 14.20 -6.82 -17.11
C THR A 182 14.77 -7.77 -18.17
N GLU A 183 13.94 -8.62 -18.78
CA GLU A 183 14.36 -9.43 -19.93
C GLU A 183 14.76 -8.58 -21.14
N ARG A 184 14.18 -7.37 -21.28
CA ARG A 184 14.34 -6.52 -22.47
C ARG A 184 15.43 -5.48 -22.33
N ALA A 185 15.65 -4.94 -21.11
CA ALA A 185 16.55 -3.81 -20.89
C ALA A 185 17.11 -3.73 -19.47
N VAL A 186 18.07 -2.83 -19.29
CA VAL A 186 18.55 -2.39 -17.98
C VAL A 186 18.27 -0.88 -17.86
N TYR A 187 17.43 -0.54 -16.91
CA TYR A 187 17.06 0.83 -16.59
C TYR A 187 17.88 1.31 -15.40
N LYS A 188 18.69 2.35 -15.61
CA LYS A 188 19.63 2.82 -14.60
C LYS A 188 19.28 4.19 -14.05
N GLU A 189 19.72 4.42 -12.81
CA GLU A 189 19.61 5.69 -12.13
C GLU A 189 18.16 6.21 -12.10
N LEU A 190 17.23 5.34 -11.69
CA LEU A 190 15.83 5.67 -11.56
C LEU A 190 15.58 6.31 -10.18
N PRO A 191 15.13 7.57 -10.10
CA PRO A 191 14.80 8.21 -8.84
C PRO A 191 13.45 7.69 -8.32
N LEU A 192 13.42 7.13 -7.12
CA LEU A 192 12.21 6.63 -6.49
C LEU A 192 11.96 7.41 -5.19
N PRO A 193 11.00 8.36 -5.13
CA PRO A 193 10.74 9.17 -3.94
C PRO A 193 9.92 8.42 -2.88
N LEU A 194 10.31 7.17 -2.63
CA LEU A 194 9.74 6.28 -1.63
C LEU A 194 10.84 5.72 -0.75
N HIS A 195 10.52 5.48 0.52
CA HIS A 195 11.48 5.00 1.51
C HIS A 195 11.33 3.49 1.74
N GLY A 196 12.46 2.83 2.06
CA GLY A 196 12.55 1.40 2.31
C GLY A 196 12.95 0.56 1.09
N GLN A 197 13.76 -0.47 1.33
CA GLN A 197 14.26 -1.36 0.27
C GLN A 197 13.15 -2.05 -0.50
N HIS A 198 12.08 -2.46 0.19
CA HIS A 198 10.92 -3.11 -0.40
C HIS A 198 10.22 -2.25 -1.48
N GLN A 199 10.34 -0.92 -1.44
CA GLN A 199 9.78 -0.05 -2.47
C GLN A 199 10.55 -0.16 -3.79
N GLY A 200 11.86 -0.41 -3.74
CA GLY A 200 12.62 -0.74 -4.94
C GLY A 200 12.16 -2.06 -5.57
N GLU A 201 11.89 -3.07 -4.75
CA GLU A 201 11.31 -4.34 -5.24
C GLU A 201 9.94 -4.11 -5.89
N ASN A 202 9.05 -3.36 -5.25
CA ASN A 202 7.77 -2.97 -5.83
C ASN A 202 7.93 -2.18 -7.14
N ALA A 203 8.96 -1.34 -7.23
CA ALA A 203 9.27 -0.57 -8.43
C ALA A 203 9.73 -1.48 -9.59
N SER A 204 10.54 -2.51 -9.31
CA SER A 204 10.96 -3.47 -10.34
C SER A 204 9.77 -4.26 -10.90
N ILE A 205 8.85 -4.70 -10.03
CA ILE A 205 7.61 -5.37 -10.43
C ILE A 205 6.75 -4.45 -11.30
N ALA A 206 6.60 -3.19 -10.88
CA ALA A 206 5.77 -2.21 -11.57
C ALA A 206 6.33 -1.86 -12.96
N LEU A 207 7.65 -1.67 -13.07
CA LEU A 207 8.32 -1.39 -14.33
C LEU A 207 8.17 -2.55 -15.30
N THR A 208 8.41 -3.79 -14.84
CA THR A 208 8.22 -5.00 -15.65
C THR A 208 6.78 -5.13 -16.12
N ALA A 209 5.80 -4.87 -15.27
CA ALA A 209 4.39 -4.92 -15.66
C ALA A 209 4.04 -3.90 -16.75
N VAL A 210 4.59 -2.68 -16.68
CA VAL A 210 4.36 -1.65 -17.69
C VAL A 210 5.10 -1.99 -19.00
N GLU A 211 6.32 -2.53 -18.92
CA GLU A 211 7.07 -2.98 -20.08
C GLU A 211 6.31 -4.09 -20.83
N GLU A 212 5.74 -5.06 -20.09
CA GLU A 212 4.91 -6.12 -20.66
C GLU A 212 3.58 -5.62 -21.24
N PHE A 213 2.99 -4.59 -20.62
CA PHE A 213 1.78 -3.95 -21.16
C PHE A 213 2.02 -3.33 -22.54
N PHE A 214 3.16 -2.67 -22.75
CA PHE A 214 3.55 -2.10 -24.04
C PHE A 214 4.20 -3.14 -25.00
N GLY A 215 4.70 -4.24 -24.49
CA GLY A 215 5.37 -5.30 -25.26
C GLY A 215 6.73 -4.91 -25.86
N ASN A 216 7.34 -3.81 -25.41
CA ASN A 216 8.63 -3.31 -25.91
C ASN A 216 9.42 -2.57 -24.82
N VAL A 217 10.70 -2.29 -25.11
CA VAL A 217 11.57 -1.47 -24.25
C VAL A 217 10.97 -0.07 -24.10
N LEU A 218 10.92 0.43 -22.86
CA LEU A 218 10.41 1.75 -22.55
C LEU A 218 11.49 2.82 -22.72
N ASP A 219 11.07 4.06 -23.00
CA ASP A 219 11.97 5.21 -23.02
C ASP A 219 12.44 5.52 -21.59
N ILE A 220 13.77 5.53 -21.38
CA ILE A 220 14.37 5.72 -20.06
C ILE A 220 14.03 7.07 -19.43
N GLU A 221 13.91 8.12 -20.24
CA GLU A 221 13.59 9.45 -19.71
C GLU A 221 12.12 9.53 -19.26
N VAL A 222 11.21 8.89 -19.99
CA VAL A 222 9.80 8.76 -19.60
C VAL A 222 9.67 7.90 -18.32
N VAL A 223 10.45 6.83 -18.22
CA VAL A 223 10.50 5.98 -17.00
C VAL A 223 11.01 6.79 -15.81
N ARG A 224 12.09 7.57 -15.96
CA ARG A 224 12.62 8.46 -14.91
C ARG A 224 11.60 9.50 -14.47
N GLU A 225 10.93 10.15 -15.41
CA GLU A 225 9.85 11.11 -15.11
C GLU A 225 8.71 10.44 -14.32
N GLY A 226 8.28 9.27 -14.79
CA GLY A 226 7.22 8.50 -14.13
C GLY A 226 7.58 8.13 -12.71
N PHE A 227 8.77 7.60 -12.47
CA PHE A 227 9.21 7.27 -11.11
C PHE A 227 9.35 8.50 -10.22
N ALA A 228 9.97 9.58 -10.70
CA ALA A 228 10.18 10.82 -9.94
C ALA A 228 8.85 11.45 -9.47
N ALA A 229 7.76 11.21 -10.20
CA ALA A 229 6.44 11.75 -9.89
C ALA A 229 5.60 10.85 -8.95
N VAL A 230 6.10 9.68 -8.56
CA VAL A 230 5.36 8.74 -7.70
C VAL A 230 5.08 9.35 -6.33
N LYS A 231 3.83 9.22 -5.88
CA LYS A 231 3.40 9.58 -4.52
C LYS A 231 2.60 8.43 -3.93
N MET A 232 2.90 8.08 -2.69
CA MET A 232 2.18 7.05 -1.94
C MET A 232 1.82 7.57 -0.54
N PRO A 233 0.75 8.34 -0.41
CA PRO A 233 0.32 8.86 0.88
C PRO A 233 0.12 7.74 1.91
N GLY A 234 0.61 7.99 3.14
CA GLY A 234 0.52 7.02 4.22
C GLY A 234 1.40 5.77 4.09
N ARG A 235 2.38 5.77 3.16
CA ARG A 235 3.41 4.73 3.04
C ARG A 235 4.78 5.36 3.29
N PHE A 236 5.23 5.31 4.50
CA PHE A 236 6.42 5.99 5.04
C PHE A 236 6.52 7.44 4.54
N GLU A 237 5.40 8.16 4.67
CA GLU A 237 5.27 9.55 4.20
C GLU A 237 5.89 10.50 5.22
N VAL A 238 6.86 11.29 4.78
CA VAL A 238 7.51 12.32 5.60
C VAL A 238 6.68 13.61 5.51
N LEU A 239 6.09 14.04 6.63
CA LEU A 239 5.26 15.25 6.72
C LEU A 239 6.03 16.46 7.28
N GLY A 240 7.05 16.24 8.11
CA GLY A 240 7.87 17.27 8.74
C GLY A 240 9.33 16.82 8.87
N ARG A 241 10.26 17.78 8.95
CA ARG A 241 11.70 17.53 9.05
C ARG A 241 12.36 18.11 10.28
N GLY A 242 11.68 18.94 11.03
CA GLY A 242 12.13 19.49 12.31
C GLY A 242 10.97 19.77 13.25
N PRO A 243 10.52 18.77 14.06
CA PRO A 243 10.96 17.38 14.16
C PRO A 243 10.69 16.55 12.89
N LEU A 244 11.41 15.43 12.74
CA LEU A 244 11.06 14.46 11.71
C LEU A 244 9.70 13.85 12.05
N VAL A 245 8.72 13.98 11.17
CA VAL A 245 7.39 13.39 11.35
C VAL A 245 7.07 12.48 10.19
N VAL A 246 6.93 11.18 10.48
CA VAL A 246 6.66 10.14 9.51
C VAL A 246 5.34 9.45 9.83
N ILE A 247 4.56 9.13 8.82
CA ILE A 247 3.35 8.33 8.93
C ILE A 247 3.44 7.08 8.06
N ASP A 248 3.01 5.92 8.57
CA ASP A 248 2.98 4.67 7.81
C ASP A 248 1.77 3.81 8.14
N GLY A 249 1.11 3.30 7.11
CA GLY A 249 -0.09 2.47 7.20
C GLY A 249 0.13 1.03 7.66
N ALA A 250 1.31 0.68 8.16
CA ALA A 250 1.61 -0.62 8.73
C ALA A 250 0.58 -1.00 9.80
N HIS A 251 0.00 -2.18 9.66
CA HIS A 251 -1.11 -2.61 10.52
C HIS A 251 -1.14 -4.13 10.78
N ASN A 252 -0.21 -4.87 10.24
CA ASN A 252 0.08 -6.27 10.52
C ASN A 252 1.57 -6.41 10.89
N PRO A 253 1.99 -7.52 11.52
CA PRO A 253 3.38 -7.68 11.97
C PRO A 253 4.40 -7.51 10.85
N ALA A 254 4.18 -8.09 9.68
CA ALA A 254 5.12 -8.00 8.55
C ALA A 254 5.30 -6.54 8.05
N GLY A 255 4.20 -5.80 7.88
CA GLY A 255 4.29 -4.38 7.51
C GLY A 255 4.90 -3.52 8.61
N ALA A 256 4.62 -3.84 9.88
CA ALA A 256 5.17 -3.14 11.03
C ALA A 256 6.70 -3.33 11.17
N ASP A 257 7.18 -4.54 10.92
CA ASP A 257 8.62 -4.85 10.92
C ASP A 257 9.37 -4.05 9.82
N VAL A 258 8.83 -4.04 8.60
CA VAL A 258 9.37 -3.23 7.50
C VAL A 258 9.36 -1.73 7.83
N CYS A 259 8.25 -1.22 8.41
CA CYS A 259 8.16 0.18 8.84
C CYS A 259 9.21 0.53 9.89
N ALA A 260 9.40 -0.33 10.90
CA ALA A 260 10.40 -0.16 11.93
C ALA A 260 11.82 -0.19 11.33
N GLN A 261 12.10 -1.15 10.45
CA GLN A 261 13.39 -1.22 9.75
C GLN A 261 13.71 0.09 9.02
N VAL A 262 12.79 0.62 8.23
CA VAL A 262 13.00 1.90 7.52
C VAL A 262 13.22 3.05 8.51
N PHE A 263 12.44 3.13 9.60
CA PHE A 263 12.56 4.20 10.58
C PHE A 263 13.89 4.18 11.32
N PHE A 264 14.34 3.02 11.77
CA PHE A 264 15.56 2.89 12.56
C PHE A 264 16.82 2.84 11.69
N ASP A 265 16.79 2.16 10.55
CA ASP A 265 17.98 1.88 9.75
C ASP A 265 18.21 2.94 8.65
N ASP A 266 17.16 3.33 7.89
CA ASP A 266 17.30 4.31 6.80
C ASP A 266 17.35 5.75 7.35
N PHE A 267 16.52 6.11 8.35
CA PHE A 267 16.47 7.46 8.92
C PHE A 267 17.39 7.63 10.14
N SER A 268 17.60 6.59 10.92
CA SER A 268 18.50 6.56 12.06
C SER A 268 18.46 7.84 12.93
N PRO A 269 17.28 8.21 13.48
CA PRO A 269 17.13 9.48 14.19
C PRO A 269 18.00 9.56 15.43
N GLU A 270 18.75 10.68 15.58
CA GLU A 270 19.72 10.90 16.69
C GLU A 270 19.03 11.40 17.96
N GLY A 271 17.89 12.11 17.83
CA GLY A 271 17.11 12.63 18.95
C GLY A 271 16.18 11.58 19.55
N LYS A 272 15.23 12.03 20.38
CA LYS A 272 14.19 11.16 20.93
C LYS A 272 13.31 10.58 19.82
N ARG A 273 12.95 9.32 19.99
CA ARG A 273 12.02 8.57 19.12
C ARG A 273 10.69 8.48 19.82
N ILE A 274 9.65 8.96 19.14
CA ILE A 274 8.29 9.03 19.68
C ILE A 274 7.40 8.20 18.75
N LEU A 275 6.75 7.18 19.29
CA LEU A 275 5.76 6.37 18.55
C LEU A 275 4.35 6.82 18.91
N VAL A 276 3.54 7.17 17.92
CA VAL A 276 2.09 7.29 18.03
C VAL A 276 1.47 6.05 17.40
N VAL A 277 0.73 5.26 18.17
CA VAL A 277 0.22 3.97 17.70
C VAL A 277 -1.23 3.75 18.09
N GLY A 278 -2.01 3.22 17.14
CA GLY A 278 -3.38 2.74 17.38
C GLY A 278 -3.67 1.51 16.53
N ALA A 279 -4.45 0.59 17.06
CA ALA A 279 -4.71 -0.72 16.44
C ALA A 279 -6.21 -0.99 16.29
N LEU A 280 -6.55 -2.02 15.51
CA LEU A 280 -7.90 -2.56 15.41
C LEU A 280 -8.05 -3.82 16.27
N LYS A 281 -9.27 -4.06 16.76
CA LYS A 281 -9.64 -5.31 17.44
C LYS A 281 -9.47 -6.53 16.52
N GLY A 282 -9.19 -7.69 17.12
CA GLY A 282 -9.01 -8.95 16.41
C GLY A 282 -7.56 -9.22 15.99
N ARG A 283 -6.64 -8.29 16.29
CA ARG A 283 -5.18 -8.47 16.14
C ARG A 283 -4.52 -8.44 17.51
N ASP A 284 -3.45 -9.23 17.67
CA ASP A 284 -2.67 -9.21 18.89
C ASP A 284 -1.85 -7.91 18.98
N PRO A 285 -2.13 -7.04 19.97
CA PRO A 285 -1.40 -5.79 20.12
C PRO A 285 0.08 -5.98 20.47
N GLN A 286 0.44 -7.07 21.15
CA GLN A 286 1.85 -7.34 21.49
C GLN A 286 2.65 -7.67 20.22
N MET A 287 2.10 -8.46 19.31
CA MET A 287 2.76 -8.76 18.03
C MET A 287 2.98 -7.50 17.19
N LEU A 288 2.00 -6.59 17.14
CA LEU A 288 2.12 -5.33 16.41
C LEU A 288 3.19 -4.43 17.05
N LEU A 289 3.15 -4.24 18.37
CA LEU A 289 4.10 -3.39 19.08
C LEU A 289 5.53 -3.96 19.01
N SER A 290 5.68 -5.29 19.11
CA SER A 290 6.99 -5.95 18.95
C SER A 290 7.57 -5.74 17.57
N ALA A 291 6.76 -5.92 16.52
CA ALA A 291 7.18 -5.69 15.15
C ALA A 291 7.53 -4.22 14.85
N LEU A 292 6.84 -3.26 15.51
CA LEU A 292 7.20 -1.84 15.48
C LEU A 292 8.46 -1.51 16.31
N ARG A 293 9.02 -2.47 17.05
CA ARG A 293 10.14 -2.24 18.00
C ARG A 293 9.79 -1.16 19.02
N ALA A 294 8.55 -1.21 19.57
CA ALA A 294 7.99 -0.17 20.43
C ALA A 294 8.81 0.07 21.70
N ASP A 295 9.56 -0.91 22.19
CA ASP A 295 10.48 -0.85 23.33
C ASP A 295 11.77 -0.05 23.03
N GLU A 296 12.07 0.23 21.77
CA GLU A 296 13.20 1.08 21.36
C GLU A 296 12.82 2.57 21.21
N PHE A 297 11.53 2.91 21.41
CA PHE A 297 11.09 4.30 21.43
C PHE A 297 11.14 4.88 22.85
N ASP A 298 11.64 6.12 22.97
CA ASP A 298 11.69 6.85 24.25
C ASP A 298 10.28 7.14 24.81
N VAL A 299 9.29 7.33 23.92
CA VAL A 299 7.89 7.58 24.28
C VAL A 299 6.96 6.84 23.35
N VAL A 300 6.04 6.07 23.90
CA VAL A 300 4.95 5.41 23.16
C VAL A 300 3.61 6.06 23.53
N ILE A 301 2.94 6.67 22.56
CA ILE A 301 1.65 7.32 22.72
C ILE A 301 0.59 6.45 22.07
N CYS A 302 -0.21 5.78 22.88
CA CYS A 302 -1.29 4.91 22.41
C CYS A 302 -2.58 5.71 22.20
N CYS A 303 -3.25 5.50 21.07
CA CYS A 303 -4.54 6.13 20.75
C CYS A 303 -5.57 5.12 20.25
N THR A 304 -6.85 5.50 20.29
CA THR A 304 -7.93 4.69 19.71
C THR A 304 -8.09 5.04 18.24
N ALA A 305 -8.02 4.03 17.36
CA ALA A 305 -8.27 4.24 15.94
C ALA A 305 -9.72 4.71 15.70
N PRO A 306 -9.98 5.71 14.83
CA PRO A 306 -11.31 6.24 14.55
C PRO A 306 -12.14 5.24 13.69
N SER A 307 -12.46 4.10 14.28
CA SER A 307 -13.20 3.00 13.68
C SER A 307 -14.03 2.29 14.75
N PRO A 308 -15.23 1.77 14.42
CA PRO A 308 -16.00 0.92 15.34
C PRO A 308 -15.22 -0.32 15.81
N ARG A 309 -14.22 -0.74 15.03
CA ARG A 309 -13.28 -1.82 15.38
C ARG A 309 -12.02 -1.32 16.08
N GLY A 310 -11.91 -0.03 16.43
CA GLY A 310 -10.75 0.49 17.14
C GLY A 310 -10.49 -0.25 18.45
N LEU A 311 -9.22 -0.64 18.68
CA LEU A 311 -8.79 -1.12 19.99
C LEU A 311 -8.70 0.07 20.94
N VAL A 312 -9.19 -0.11 22.17
CA VAL A 312 -9.17 0.96 23.17
C VAL A 312 -7.71 1.30 23.51
N ALA A 313 -7.39 2.59 23.51
CA ALA A 313 -6.03 3.08 23.77
C ALA A 313 -5.43 2.58 25.10
N ALA A 314 -6.24 2.40 26.13
CA ALA A 314 -5.80 1.88 27.42
C ALA A 314 -5.32 0.41 27.35
N ASP A 315 -5.98 -0.41 26.53
CA ASP A 315 -5.58 -1.81 26.35
C ASP A 315 -4.24 -1.88 25.59
N LEU A 316 -4.08 -1.07 24.56
CA LEU A 316 -2.83 -0.95 23.82
C LEU A 316 -1.69 -0.42 24.70
N GLY A 317 -1.99 0.60 25.54
CA GLY A 317 -1.04 1.14 26.50
C GLY A 317 -0.63 0.12 27.58
N SER A 318 -1.54 -0.77 27.98
CA SER A 318 -1.24 -1.88 28.90
C SER A 318 -0.29 -2.89 28.24
N ALA A 319 -0.51 -3.24 26.99
CA ALA A 319 0.37 -4.11 26.22
C ALA A 319 1.78 -3.49 26.06
N ALA A 320 1.88 -2.21 25.75
CA ALA A 320 3.16 -1.52 25.64
C ALA A 320 3.95 -1.53 26.96
N LYS A 321 3.28 -1.31 28.10
CA LYS A 321 3.91 -1.40 29.42
C LYS A 321 4.40 -2.82 29.73
N GLN A 322 3.63 -3.84 29.36
CA GLN A 322 4.02 -5.26 29.57
C GLN A 322 5.24 -5.63 28.72
N MET A 323 5.45 -4.99 27.59
CA MET A 323 6.65 -5.16 26.75
C MET A 323 7.90 -4.43 27.29
N GLY A 324 7.75 -3.57 28.29
CA GLY A 324 8.87 -2.85 28.87
C GLY A 324 9.13 -1.47 28.28
N CYS A 325 8.18 -0.90 27.51
CA CYS A 325 8.29 0.48 27.04
C CYS A 325 8.45 1.45 28.23
N GLU A 326 9.48 2.30 28.21
CA GLU A 326 9.86 3.13 29.36
C GLU A 326 8.80 4.20 29.68
N GLN A 327 8.32 4.91 28.66
CA GLN A 327 7.31 5.96 28.82
C GLN A 327 6.11 5.71 27.94
N VAL A 328 4.97 5.36 28.55
CA VAL A 328 3.70 5.09 27.86
C VAL A 328 2.66 6.14 28.22
N VAL A 329 2.13 6.81 27.21
CA VAL A 329 1.06 7.81 27.31
C VAL A 329 -0.18 7.26 26.62
N VAL A 330 -1.38 7.52 27.17
CA VAL A 330 -2.66 7.10 26.59
C VAL A 330 -3.47 8.35 26.25
N CYS A 331 -3.90 8.44 24.99
CA CYS A 331 -4.77 9.48 24.48
C CYS A 331 -6.05 8.86 23.90
N GLU A 332 -7.18 9.55 24.00
CA GLU A 332 -8.45 9.01 23.49
C GLU A 332 -8.53 9.04 21.97
N THR A 333 -7.97 10.08 21.35
CA THR A 333 -8.04 10.29 19.89
C THR A 333 -6.65 10.36 19.26
N VAL A 334 -6.62 10.18 17.96
CA VAL A 334 -5.39 10.29 17.15
C VAL A 334 -4.85 11.72 17.18
N GLU A 335 -5.74 12.71 17.05
CA GLU A 335 -5.37 14.12 17.05
C GLU A 335 -4.72 14.54 18.37
N ALA A 336 -5.29 14.09 19.50
CA ALA A 336 -4.72 14.35 20.81
C ALA A 336 -3.35 13.68 20.99
N ALA A 337 -3.17 12.48 20.44
CA ALA A 337 -1.89 11.78 20.47
C ALA A 337 -0.84 12.48 19.59
N CYS A 338 -1.20 12.91 18.40
CA CYS A 338 -0.31 13.67 17.50
C CYS A 338 0.05 15.04 18.10
N ASP A 339 -0.92 15.78 18.64
CA ASP A 339 -0.66 17.06 19.31
C ASP A 339 0.28 16.87 20.52
N LYS A 340 0.06 15.81 21.30
CA LYS A 340 0.96 15.45 22.41
C LYS A 340 2.37 15.13 21.92
N ALA A 341 2.51 14.38 20.84
CA ALA A 341 3.81 14.04 20.25
C ALA A 341 4.57 15.30 19.81
N LEU A 342 3.89 16.20 19.08
CA LEU A 342 4.49 17.46 18.63
C LEU A 342 4.89 18.37 19.78
N ASN A 343 4.10 18.42 20.87
CA ASN A 343 4.37 19.26 22.03
C ASN A 343 5.59 18.78 22.85
N ILE A 344 5.96 17.51 22.79
CA ILE A 344 7.14 16.96 23.49
C ILE A 344 8.36 16.84 22.60
N ALA A 345 8.17 16.77 21.29
CA ALA A 345 9.25 16.65 20.32
C ALA A 345 10.01 17.97 20.18
N ARG A 346 11.32 17.88 20.03
CA ARG A 346 12.22 18.96 19.65
C ARG A 346 12.59 18.83 18.17
N GLU A 347 13.31 19.80 17.64
CA GLU A 347 13.72 19.82 16.22
C GLU A 347 14.53 18.58 15.79
N GLU A 348 15.39 18.08 16.71
CA GLU A 348 16.22 16.90 16.50
C GLU A 348 15.50 15.56 16.69
N ASP A 349 14.27 15.56 17.20
CA ASP A 349 13.51 14.36 17.54
C ASP A 349 12.76 13.82 16.32
N ALA A 350 12.30 12.55 16.42
CA ALA A 350 11.53 11.90 15.40
C ALA A 350 10.22 11.32 15.94
N VAL A 351 9.16 11.51 15.18
CA VAL A 351 7.81 10.99 15.46
C VAL A 351 7.41 10.02 14.36
N LEU A 352 7.09 8.78 14.72
CA LEU A 352 6.46 7.80 13.84
C LEU A 352 4.99 7.62 14.24
N VAL A 353 4.09 7.69 13.26
CA VAL A 353 2.66 7.37 13.45
C VAL A 353 2.32 6.13 12.66
N ALA A 354 1.87 5.05 13.32
CA ALA A 354 1.61 3.77 12.67
C ALA A 354 0.51 2.94 13.37
N GLY A 355 0.28 1.73 12.87
CA GLY A 355 -0.55 0.69 13.49
C GLY A 355 -1.92 0.50 12.84
N SER A 356 -2.42 1.46 12.06
CA SER A 356 -3.66 1.31 11.29
C SER A 356 -3.79 2.41 10.24
N LEU A 357 -4.31 2.09 9.06
CA LEU A 357 -4.65 3.09 8.05
C LEU A 357 -5.63 4.15 8.55
N TYR A 358 -6.57 3.79 9.44
CA TYR A 358 -7.49 4.75 10.07
C TYR A 358 -6.77 5.76 10.96
N VAL A 359 -5.75 5.30 11.69
CA VAL A 359 -4.90 6.17 12.51
C VAL A 359 -4.10 7.12 11.62
N VAL A 360 -3.49 6.57 10.57
CA VAL A 360 -2.64 7.31 9.65
C VAL A 360 -3.43 8.36 8.86
N GLY A 361 -4.63 8.03 8.37
CA GLY A 361 -5.52 8.98 7.68
C GLY A 361 -5.91 10.17 8.57
N SER A 362 -6.36 9.90 9.81
CA SER A 362 -6.69 10.93 10.80
C SER A 362 -5.46 11.78 11.17
N ALA A 363 -4.33 11.11 11.43
CA ALA A 363 -3.08 11.80 11.75
C ALA A 363 -2.60 12.69 10.58
N ARG A 364 -2.66 12.20 9.34
CA ARG A 364 -2.28 12.94 8.15
C ARG A 364 -3.08 14.24 7.99
N THR A 365 -4.40 14.13 8.08
CA THR A 365 -5.30 15.30 8.03
C THR A 365 -4.97 16.31 9.11
N PHE A 366 -4.71 15.86 10.34
CA PHE A 366 -4.36 16.74 11.47
C PHE A 366 -2.98 17.37 11.31
N LEU A 367 -1.96 16.56 11.03
CA LEU A 367 -0.55 17.00 10.98
C LEU A 367 -0.29 17.96 9.82
N ARG A 368 -0.89 17.76 8.64
CA ARG A 368 -0.76 18.68 7.50
C ARG A 368 -1.31 20.11 7.75
N ARG A 369 -2.10 20.30 8.80
CA ARG A 369 -2.59 21.63 9.22
C ARG A 369 -1.70 22.26 10.29
N LYS A 370 -0.85 21.45 10.92
CA LYS A 370 -0.01 21.89 12.05
C LYS A 370 1.44 22.11 11.65
N LEU A 371 1.95 21.33 10.69
CA LEU A 371 3.29 21.45 10.11
C LEU A 371 3.29 22.31 8.85
#